data_9951694f13e709bcba3c2fc11d3e50b8
#
_entry.id   9951694f13e709bcba3c2fc11d3e50b8
#
_cell.length_a   1.000
_cell.length_b   1.000
_cell.length_c   1.000
_cell.angle_alpha   90.00
_cell.angle_beta   90.00
_cell.angle_gamma   90.00
#
_symmetry.space_group_name_H-M   'P 1'
#
loop_
_entity.id
_entity.type
_entity.pdbx_description
1 polymer ?
#
loop_
_entity_poly.entity_id
_entity_poly.type
_entity_poly.pdbx_seq_one_letter_code
_entity_poly.pdbx_strand_id
1 'polypeptide(L)'
;MVFAGFQRRLGRRLFFAAPFALAAGAAAAQGADIKFKRSTLVIETGGRELKFDVDMATNDIERSHGLMFRKSLGPYEGMLFDFYQEQPVSFWMKNTLIPLDMIFIAADGTIRHIHSNAVPLSTDTIPSQFPVRGVLEINGGSAKLLGLKPGDKVKHAIFGNA
;
A
#
# COMPACT_ATOMS: atom_id res chain seq x y z
N MET A 1 -18.35 65.53 56.61
CA MET A 1 -17.04 65.00 56.86
C MET A 1 -16.36 64.71 55.52
N VAL A 2 -15.26 65.38 55.30
CA VAL A 2 -14.46 65.52 54.10
C VAL A 2 -14.01 64.20 53.54
N PHE A 3 -14.00 63.98 52.20
CA PHE A 3 -12.85 63.42 51.52
C PHE A 3 -12.74 63.81 50.05
N ALA A 4 -11.56 64.22 49.69
CA ALA A 4 -11.10 64.84 48.49
C ALA A 4 -10.99 63.86 47.31
N GLY A 5 -11.18 64.45 46.12
CA GLY A 5 -11.00 63.78 44.84
C GLY A 5 -9.53 63.51 44.49
N PHE A 6 -9.32 62.48 43.75
CA PHE A 6 -8.08 62.23 43.01
C PHE A 6 -8.39 61.87 41.57
N GLN A 7 -8.27 62.81 40.70
CA GLN A 7 -8.37 62.61 39.25
C GLN A 7 -7.09 61.93 38.74
N ARG A 8 -7.19 60.72 38.27
CA ARG A 8 -6.14 60.10 37.47
C ARG A 8 -6.44 60.22 36.00
N ARG A 9 -5.55 60.90 35.31
CA ARG A 9 -5.56 61.11 33.86
C ARG A 9 -5.48 59.76 33.15
N LEU A 10 -6.46 59.50 32.24
CA LEU A 10 -6.42 58.39 31.27
C LEU A 10 -5.33 58.71 30.22
N GLY A 11 -4.23 57.96 30.28
CA GLY A 11 -3.27 57.90 29.21
C GLY A 11 -3.83 57.01 28.07
N ARG A 12 -4.01 57.62 26.89
CA ARG A 12 -4.34 56.89 25.65
C ARG A 12 -3.16 55.98 25.28
N ARG A 13 -3.28 54.69 25.56
CA ARG A 13 -2.38 53.67 24.99
C ARG A 13 -2.90 53.28 23.62
N LEU A 14 -2.17 53.69 22.60
CA LEU A 14 -2.32 53.22 21.23
C LEU A 14 -1.95 51.74 21.20
N PHE A 15 -2.95 50.88 21.00
CA PHE A 15 -2.71 49.49 20.66
C PHE A 15 -2.36 49.39 19.17
N PHE A 16 -1.10 49.19 18.87
CA PHE A 16 -0.70 48.73 17.55
C PHE A 16 -1.15 47.26 17.40
N ALA A 17 -2.20 47.03 16.65
CA ALA A 17 -2.57 45.70 16.20
C ALA A 17 -1.61 45.29 15.07
N ALA A 18 -0.66 44.44 15.39
CA ALA A 18 0.14 43.78 14.37
C ALA A 18 -0.73 42.75 13.65
N PRO A 19 -0.77 42.70 12.29
CA PRO A 19 -1.45 41.64 11.61
C PRO A 19 -0.69 40.33 11.78
N PHE A 20 -1.28 39.38 12.48
CA PHE A 20 -0.82 38.00 12.55
C PHE A 20 -1.10 37.38 11.19
N ALA A 21 -0.12 37.36 10.30
CA ALA A 21 -0.18 36.61 9.05
C ALA A 21 -0.14 35.14 9.40
N LEU A 22 -1.33 34.50 9.34
CA LEU A 22 -1.43 33.02 9.35
C LEU A 22 -0.81 32.52 8.05
N ALA A 23 0.47 32.19 8.08
CA ALA A 23 1.07 31.38 7.04
C ALA A 23 0.47 29.96 7.17
N ALA A 24 -0.61 29.69 6.44
CA ALA A 24 -1.07 28.32 6.22
C ALA A 24 -0.01 27.60 5.38
N GLY A 25 0.98 27.04 6.06
CA GLY A 25 1.90 26.08 5.48
C GLY A 25 1.08 24.84 5.11
N ALA A 26 0.66 24.74 3.84
CA ALA A 26 0.25 23.48 3.29
C ALA A 26 1.46 22.56 3.33
N ALA A 27 1.57 21.75 4.38
CA ALA A 27 2.44 20.60 4.39
C ALA A 27 1.90 19.65 3.33
N ALA A 28 2.38 19.80 2.09
CA ALA A 28 2.28 18.75 1.11
C ALA A 28 2.97 17.53 1.76
N ALA A 29 2.19 16.55 2.18
CA ALA A 29 2.70 15.24 2.50
C ALA A 29 3.27 14.68 1.20
N GLN A 30 4.55 14.99 0.95
CA GLN A 30 5.34 14.33 -0.08
C GLN A 30 5.44 12.88 0.39
N GLY A 31 4.64 12.00 -0.23
CA GLY A 31 4.83 10.56 -0.09
C GLY A 31 6.30 10.29 -0.41
N ALA A 32 7.03 9.75 0.58
CA ALA A 32 8.41 9.35 0.36
C ALA A 32 8.44 8.51 -0.92
N ASP A 33 9.31 8.85 -1.87
CA ASP A 33 9.48 8.09 -3.11
C ASP A 33 10.12 6.74 -2.75
N ILE A 34 9.26 5.75 -2.45
CA ILE A 34 9.70 4.42 -2.01
C ILE A 34 10.26 3.71 -3.24
N LYS A 35 11.55 3.40 -3.21
CA LYS A 35 12.22 2.62 -4.24
C LYS A 35 12.15 1.14 -3.90
N PHE A 36 11.34 0.41 -4.64
CA PHE A 36 11.25 -1.04 -4.52
C PHE A 36 12.40 -1.73 -5.26
N LYS A 37 12.91 -2.81 -4.69
CA LYS A 37 13.83 -3.71 -5.42
C LYS A 37 13.02 -4.47 -6.47
N ARG A 38 13.54 -4.56 -7.69
CA ARG A 38 12.92 -5.35 -8.77
C ARG A 38 13.41 -6.80 -8.71
N SER A 39 12.52 -7.72 -9.07
CA SER A 39 12.80 -9.13 -9.23
C SER A 39 11.93 -9.73 -10.34
N THR A 40 12.18 -10.99 -10.67
CA THR A 40 11.39 -11.74 -11.63
C THR A 40 10.89 -13.02 -10.96
N LEU A 41 9.63 -13.36 -11.19
CA LEU A 41 9.05 -14.65 -10.79
C LEU A 41 8.44 -15.37 -11.99
N VAL A 42 8.23 -16.68 -11.86
CA VAL A 42 7.55 -17.49 -12.86
C VAL A 42 6.35 -18.18 -12.22
N ILE A 43 5.20 -18.16 -12.88
CA ILE A 43 4.01 -18.92 -12.49
C ILE A 43 3.84 -20.10 -13.44
N GLU A 44 3.84 -21.31 -12.91
CA GLU A 44 3.50 -22.53 -13.66
C GLU A 44 2.00 -22.78 -13.58
N THR A 45 1.33 -22.74 -14.72
CA THR A 45 -0.12 -22.99 -14.83
C THR A 45 -0.46 -23.71 -16.12
N GLY A 46 -1.23 -24.79 -16.05
CA GLY A 46 -1.70 -25.51 -17.23
C GLY A 46 -0.58 -25.96 -18.18
N GLY A 47 0.58 -26.34 -17.69
CA GLY A 47 1.74 -26.74 -18.48
C GLY A 47 2.49 -25.59 -19.17
N ARG A 48 2.18 -24.33 -18.80
CA ARG A 48 2.84 -23.11 -19.30
C ARG A 48 3.60 -22.42 -18.18
N GLU A 49 4.64 -21.70 -18.53
CA GLU A 49 5.36 -20.80 -17.65
C GLU A 49 5.06 -19.34 -18.02
N LEU A 50 4.62 -18.56 -17.05
CA LEU A 50 4.31 -17.15 -17.19
C LEU A 50 5.30 -16.35 -16.35
N LYS A 51 6.10 -15.51 -17.02
CA LYS A 51 7.12 -14.67 -16.39
C LYS A 51 6.54 -13.31 -16.02
N PHE A 52 6.75 -12.87 -14.78
CA PHE A 52 6.36 -11.57 -14.27
C PHE A 52 7.58 -10.80 -13.74
N ASP A 53 7.63 -9.51 -14.04
CA ASP A 53 8.56 -8.58 -13.43
C ASP A 53 7.87 -7.89 -12.26
N VAL A 54 8.43 -8.03 -11.05
CA VAL A 54 7.77 -7.59 -9.84
C VAL A 54 8.63 -6.62 -9.02
N ASP A 55 7.96 -5.67 -8.40
CA ASP A 55 8.53 -4.92 -7.30
C ASP A 55 8.42 -5.76 -6.02
N MET A 56 9.44 -5.72 -5.18
CA MET A 56 9.50 -6.48 -3.94
C MET A 56 9.10 -5.61 -2.74
N ALA A 57 8.10 -6.03 -1.98
CA ALA A 57 7.74 -5.41 -0.71
C ALA A 57 8.21 -6.33 0.43
N THR A 58 9.35 -5.99 1.04
CA THR A 58 10.08 -6.88 1.96
C THR A 58 10.12 -6.37 3.40
N ASN A 59 9.81 -5.09 3.64
CA ASN A 59 9.75 -4.51 4.98
C ASN A 59 8.38 -3.87 5.24
N ASP A 60 8.13 -3.46 6.48
CA ASP A 60 6.81 -2.95 6.90
C ASP A 60 6.41 -1.67 6.15
N ILE A 61 7.36 -0.79 5.83
CA ILE A 61 7.10 0.45 5.09
C ILE A 61 6.69 0.11 3.66
N GLU A 62 7.45 -0.76 2.98
CA GLU A 62 7.17 -1.21 1.62
C GLU A 62 5.83 -1.96 1.55
N ARG A 63 5.57 -2.90 2.49
CA ARG A 63 4.29 -3.63 2.55
C ARG A 63 3.10 -2.72 2.83
N SER A 64 3.27 -1.73 3.70
CA SER A 64 2.19 -0.77 4.01
C SER A 64 1.88 0.16 2.84
N HIS A 65 2.88 0.49 2.03
CA HIS A 65 2.70 1.33 0.84
C HIS A 65 2.11 0.54 -0.34
N GLY A 66 2.66 -0.64 -0.62
CA GLY A 66 2.21 -1.48 -1.73
C GLY A 66 2.15 -0.72 -3.07
N LEU A 67 1.07 -0.95 -3.81
CA LEU A 67 0.78 -0.30 -5.10
C LEU A 67 -0.03 1.01 -4.97
N MET A 68 -0.05 1.64 -3.79
CA MET A 68 -0.73 2.92 -3.58
C MET A 68 -0.28 3.97 -4.60
N PHE A 69 -1.23 4.77 -5.07
CA PHE A 69 -1.04 5.90 -6.00
C PHE A 69 -0.55 5.51 -7.40
N ARG A 70 -0.34 4.22 -7.71
CA ARG A 70 -0.05 3.79 -9.08
C ARG A 70 -1.27 3.97 -9.97
N LYS A 71 -1.04 4.54 -11.15
CA LYS A 71 -2.09 4.82 -12.15
C LYS A 71 -2.25 3.68 -13.16
N SER A 72 -1.23 2.84 -13.31
CA SER A 72 -1.22 1.70 -14.21
C SER A 72 -0.16 0.68 -13.80
N LEU A 73 -0.33 -0.54 -14.28
CA LEU A 73 0.59 -1.66 -14.12
C LEU A 73 0.67 -2.38 -15.48
N GLY A 74 1.86 -2.79 -15.91
CA GLY A 74 2.04 -3.53 -17.15
C GLY A 74 1.38 -4.93 -17.10
N PRO A 75 1.11 -5.57 -18.25
CA PRO A 75 0.37 -6.84 -18.31
C PRO A 75 1.01 -7.99 -17.51
N TYR A 76 2.34 -8.00 -17.45
CA TYR A 76 3.15 -8.98 -16.69
C TYR A 76 4.00 -8.29 -15.63
N GLU A 77 3.47 -7.24 -15.04
CA GLU A 77 4.06 -6.57 -13.89
C GLU A 77 3.22 -6.82 -12.65
N GLY A 78 3.86 -6.72 -11.49
CA GLY A 78 3.19 -6.89 -10.21
C GLY A 78 4.02 -6.40 -9.04
N MET A 79 3.52 -6.70 -7.84
CA MET A 79 4.26 -6.53 -6.60
C MET A 79 4.20 -7.81 -5.79
N LEU A 80 5.38 -8.30 -5.38
CA LEU A 80 5.50 -9.47 -4.52
C LEU A 80 5.83 -9.07 -3.09
N PHE A 81 4.90 -9.36 -2.18
CA PHE A 81 5.03 -9.14 -0.75
C PHE A 81 5.66 -10.36 -0.10
N ASP A 82 6.76 -10.20 0.61
CA ASP A 82 7.42 -11.26 1.40
C ASP A 82 7.15 -11.05 2.89
N PHE A 83 6.55 -12.03 3.54
CA PHE A 83 6.29 -12.06 4.98
C PHE A 83 7.31 -12.90 5.76
N TYR A 84 8.34 -13.45 5.06
CA TYR A 84 9.44 -14.28 5.59
C TYR A 84 9.03 -15.64 6.15
N GLN A 85 7.84 -15.78 6.69
CA GLN A 85 7.26 -17.02 7.21
C GLN A 85 5.78 -17.08 6.92
N GLU A 86 5.19 -18.28 6.92
CA GLU A 86 3.76 -18.43 6.75
C GLU A 86 3.00 -17.84 7.93
N GLN A 87 2.03 -16.99 7.63
CA GLN A 87 1.14 -16.37 8.60
C GLN A 87 -0.16 -15.93 7.94
N PRO A 88 -1.27 -15.80 8.67
CA PRO A 88 -2.46 -15.11 8.18
C PRO A 88 -2.13 -13.64 7.92
N VAL A 89 -2.53 -13.13 6.76
CA VAL A 89 -2.36 -11.71 6.39
C VAL A 89 -3.67 -11.13 5.89
N SER A 90 -3.77 -9.82 5.92
CA SER A 90 -4.93 -9.08 5.41
C SER A 90 -4.48 -7.87 4.61
N PHE A 91 -5.21 -7.61 3.54
CA PHE A 91 -4.99 -6.49 2.63
C PHE A 91 -6.19 -5.55 2.61
N TRP A 92 -6.04 -4.44 1.97
CA TRP A 92 -7.06 -3.47 1.61
C TRP A 92 -6.65 -2.74 0.34
N MET A 93 -7.57 -1.97 -0.25
CA MET A 93 -7.31 -1.18 -1.45
C MET A 93 -7.20 0.33 -1.15
N LYS A 94 -6.91 0.70 0.10
CA LYS A 94 -6.74 2.11 0.50
C LYS A 94 -5.68 2.78 -0.37
N ASN A 95 -6.01 3.94 -0.96
CA ASN A 95 -5.14 4.71 -1.87
C ASN A 95 -4.66 3.93 -3.12
N THR A 96 -5.20 2.76 -3.42
CA THR A 96 -4.89 1.98 -4.61
C THR A 96 -5.89 2.31 -5.70
N LEU A 97 -5.41 2.85 -6.83
CA LEU A 97 -6.23 3.50 -7.86
C LEU A 97 -6.67 2.53 -8.96
N ILE A 98 -6.04 1.37 -9.06
CA ILE A 98 -6.28 0.36 -10.09
C ILE A 98 -6.86 -0.91 -9.45
N PRO A 99 -7.75 -1.66 -10.13
CA PRO A 99 -8.21 -2.94 -9.65
C PRO A 99 -7.06 -3.95 -9.64
N LEU A 100 -7.03 -4.82 -8.63
CA LEU A 100 -5.97 -5.82 -8.46
C LEU A 100 -6.54 -7.22 -8.26
N ASP A 101 -5.82 -8.23 -8.75
CA ASP A 101 -5.93 -9.60 -8.30
C ASP A 101 -4.85 -9.85 -7.25
N MET A 102 -5.23 -10.40 -6.10
CA MET A 102 -4.31 -10.77 -5.01
C MET A 102 -4.16 -12.27 -4.96
N ILE A 103 -2.96 -12.78 -5.23
CA ILE A 103 -2.62 -14.19 -5.28
C ILE A 103 -1.88 -14.55 -4.00
N PHE A 104 -2.50 -15.35 -3.15
CA PHE A 104 -2.01 -15.76 -1.84
C PHE A 104 -1.22 -17.07 -1.96
N ILE A 105 0.07 -17.07 -1.53
CA ILE A 105 1.06 -18.08 -1.87
C ILE A 105 1.67 -18.68 -0.60
N ALA A 106 1.66 -20.00 -0.49
CA ALA A 106 2.28 -20.77 0.59
C ALA A 106 3.82 -20.72 0.54
N ALA A 107 4.49 -21.22 1.60
CA ALA A 107 5.95 -21.23 1.69
C ALA A 107 6.62 -22.05 0.58
N ASP A 108 5.96 -23.06 0.06
CA ASP A 108 6.46 -23.90 -1.03
C ASP A 108 6.17 -23.33 -2.45
N GLY A 109 5.61 -22.11 -2.54
CA GLY A 109 5.22 -21.46 -3.78
C GLY A 109 3.84 -21.88 -4.32
N THR A 110 3.07 -22.73 -3.61
CA THR A 110 1.72 -23.12 -4.07
C THR A 110 0.73 -21.97 -3.88
N ILE A 111 -0.03 -21.64 -4.93
CA ILE A 111 -1.16 -20.72 -4.84
C ILE A 111 -2.26 -21.36 -3.97
N ARG A 112 -2.62 -20.72 -2.85
CA ARG A 112 -3.66 -21.18 -1.94
C ARG A 112 -5.02 -20.58 -2.25
N HIS A 113 -5.04 -19.30 -2.59
CA HIS A 113 -6.26 -18.53 -2.83
C HIS A 113 -5.97 -17.39 -3.79
N ILE A 114 -7.01 -16.97 -4.53
CA ILE A 114 -6.97 -15.78 -5.39
C ILE A 114 -8.20 -14.93 -5.08
N HIS A 115 -7.97 -13.70 -4.61
CA HIS A 115 -9.00 -12.68 -4.54
C HIS A 115 -8.95 -11.85 -5.82
N SER A 116 -9.98 -11.97 -6.66
CA SER A 116 -9.99 -11.32 -7.98
C SER A 116 -10.72 -9.98 -7.97
N ASN A 117 -10.22 -9.03 -8.76
CA ASN A 117 -10.83 -7.72 -8.98
C ASN A 117 -11.12 -6.95 -7.69
N ALA A 118 -10.16 -6.89 -6.77
CA ALA A 118 -10.25 -6.06 -5.59
C ALA A 118 -10.61 -4.62 -5.99
N VAL A 119 -11.61 -4.04 -5.32
CA VAL A 119 -12.20 -2.76 -5.69
C VAL A 119 -11.28 -1.60 -5.31
N PRO A 120 -10.87 -0.75 -6.25
CA PRO A 120 -10.05 0.42 -5.96
C PRO A 120 -10.63 1.27 -4.83
N LEU A 121 -9.74 1.82 -3.97
CA LEU A 121 -10.05 2.70 -2.86
C LEU A 121 -10.89 2.08 -1.72
N SER A 122 -11.32 0.80 -1.82
CA SER A 122 -12.01 0.14 -0.72
C SER A 122 -11.09 -0.01 0.50
N THR A 123 -11.66 0.19 1.67
CA THR A 123 -11.01 -0.07 2.96
C THR A 123 -11.48 -1.37 3.61
N ASP A 124 -12.30 -2.13 2.91
CA ASP A 124 -12.73 -3.46 3.35
C ASP A 124 -11.52 -4.39 3.44
N THR A 125 -11.54 -5.23 4.46
CA THR A 125 -10.46 -6.18 4.70
C THR A 125 -10.56 -7.37 3.76
N ILE A 126 -9.46 -7.69 3.09
CA ILE A 126 -9.29 -8.86 2.22
C ILE A 126 -8.35 -9.84 2.93
N PRO A 127 -8.88 -10.87 3.64
CA PRO A 127 -8.05 -11.84 4.35
C PRO A 127 -7.45 -12.88 3.40
N SER A 128 -6.28 -13.40 3.74
CA SER A 128 -5.62 -14.48 2.99
C SER A 128 -6.36 -15.83 3.04
N GLN A 129 -7.29 -16.00 3.98
CA GLN A 129 -8.04 -17.24 4.30
C GLN A 129 -7.16 -18.40 4.81
N PHE A 130 -5.88 -18.43 4.46
CA PHE A 130 -4.89 -19.42 4.87
C PHE A 130 -3.61 -18.71 5.31
N PRO A 131 -2.76 -19.37 6.13
CA PRO A 131 -1.40 -18.90 6.31
C PRO A 131 -0.66 -18.89 4.97
N VAL A 132 0.06 -17.80 4.69
CA VAL A 132 0.81 -17.63 3.44
C VAL A 132 2.17 -17.00 3.71
N ARG A 133 3.15 -17.36 2.88
CA ARG A 133 4.51 -16.79 2.89
C ARG A 133 4.58 -15.51 2.09
N GLY A 134 3.83 -15.43 0.98
CA GLY A 134 3.84 -14.30 0.09
C GLY A 134 2.48 -14.00 -0.52
N VAL A 135 2.35 -12.76 -1.03
CA VAL A 135 1.19 -12.33 -1.82
C VAL A 135 1.72 -11.65 -3.07
N LEU A 136 1.18 -12.03 -4.24
CA LEU A 136 1.45 -11.36 -5.49
C LEU A 136 0.23 -10.56 -5.92
N GLU A 137 0.40 -9.26 -6.08
CA GLU A 137 -0.59 -8.36 -6.67
C GLU A 137 -0.29 -8.15 -8.15
N ILE A 138 -1.30 -8.34 -9.00
CA ILE A 138 -1.27 -8.10 -10.46
C ILE A 138 -2.53 -7.35 -10.88
N ASN A 139 -2.60 -6.90 -12.15
CA ASN A 139 -3.81 -6.25 -12.66
C ASN A 139 -5.07 -7.08 -12.43
N GLY A 140 -6.16 -6.42 -12.02
CA GLY A 140 -7.46 -7.04 -11.80
C GLY A 140 -7.97 -7.75 -13.06
N GLY A 141 -8.47 -8.99 -12.88
CA GLY A 141 -8.93 -9.86 -13.95
C GLY A 141 -7.85 -10.66 -14.66
N SER A 142 -6.55 -10.34 -14.43
CA SER A 142 -5.43 -11.05 -15.08
C SER A 142 -5.35 -12.51 -14.66
N ALA A 143 -5.61 -12.83 -13.41
CA ALA A 143 -5.58 -14.22 -12.94
C ALA A 143 -6.54 -15.10 -13.75
N LYS A 144 -7.76 -14.63 -13.95
CA LYS A 144 -8.77 -15.34 -14.77
C LYS A 144 -8.34 -15.43 -16.24
N LEU A 145 -7.87 -14.34 -16.83
CA LEU A 145 -7.43 -14.29 -18.23
C LEU A 145 -6.27 -15.25 -18.50
N LEU A 146 -5.34 -15.35 -17.56
CA LEU A 146 -4.16 -16.21 -17.65
C LEU A 146 -4.43 -17.66 -17.23
N GLY A 147 -5.59 -17.93 -16.63
CA GLY A 147 -6.00 -19.26 -16.18
C GLY A 147 -5.34 -19.68 -14.86
N LEU A 148 -4.91 -18.71 -14.05
CA LEU A 148 -4.30 -18.98 -12.73
C LEU A 148 -5.37 -19.54 -11.78
N LYS A 149 -4.97 -20.52 -10.96
CA LYS A 149 -5.87 -21.17 -10.00
C LYS A 149 -5.13 -21.66 -8.77
N PRO A 150 -5.82 -21.90 -7.66
CA PRO A 150 -5.25 -22.63 -6.53
C PRO A 150 -4.64 -23.97 -6.98
N GLY A 151 -3.45 -24.26 -6.43
CA GLY A 151 -2.64 -25.44 -6.81
C GLY A 151 -1.54 -25.14 -7.83
N ASP A 152 -1.62 -24.05 -8.59
CA ASP A 152 -0.52 -23.62 -9.47
C ASP A 152 0.71 -23.24 -8.63
N LYS A 153 1.88 -23.23 -9.25
CA LYS A 153 3.17 -22.97 -8.59
C LYS A 153 3.78 -21.64 -9.01
N VAL A 154 4.19 -20.87 -8.02
CA VAL A 154 4.99 -19.66 -8.18
C VAL A 154 6.43 -19.99 -7.84
N LYS A 155 7.34 -19.79 -8.80
CA LYS A 155 8.79 -19.95 -8.64
C LYS A 155 9.42 -18.60 -8.35
N HIS A 156 10.08 -18.48 -7.23
CA HIS A 156 10.86 -17.32 -6.84
C HIS A 156 11.78 -17.66 -5.67
N ALA A 157 12.88 -16.93 -5.53
CA ALA A 157 13.89 -17.18 -4.50
C ALA A 157 13.31 -17.19 -3.06
N ILE A 158 12.28 -16.38 -2.77
CA ILE A 158 11.65 -16.36 -1.43
C ILE A 158 10.97 -17.70 -1.07
N PHE A 159 10.61 -18.52 -2.06
CA PHE A 159 9.98 -19.83 -1.85
C PHE A 159 10.99 -20.98 -1.91
N GLY A 160 12.30 -20.68 -2.17
CA GLY A 160 13.35 -21.69 -2.25
C GLY A 160 13.24 -22.65 -3.43
N ASN A 161 12.50 -22.26 -4.50
CA ASN A 161 12.16 -23.10 -5.64
C ASN A 161 12.49 -22.47 -7.01
N ALA A 162 13.34 -21.41 -7.01
CA ALA A 162 13.79 -20.71 -8.23
C ALA A 162 15.08 -21.34 -8.76
#